data_b8b4f191226bf5da65f26c985f75bbcf
#
_entry.id   b8b4f191226bf5da65f26c985f75bbcf
#
_cell.length_a   1.000
_cell.length_b   1.000
_cell.length_c   1.000
_cell.angle_alpha   90.00
_cell.angle_beta   90.00
_cell.angle_gamma   90.00
#
_symmetry.space_group_name_H-M   'P 1'
#
loop_
_entity.id
_entity.type
_entity.pdbx_description
1 polymer ?
#
loop_
_entity_poly.entity_id
_entity_poly.type
_entity_poly.pdbx_seq_one_letter_code
_entity_poly.pdbx_strand_id
1 'polypeptide(L)'
;MLYEIKNDKLSISADTFGAELHSIKLDGKEYLWQCGDAWKRYAPILFPFICSPKDRTYKAGGQEYHMAANHGFARDSEFAFSGSTKNSLSFILKDNDVTLAQYPYHFELEVTYSIKGSKVTVTNTVKNTDEKAMYFYLGGHPAFICDIQGGKCTVEYEKNEHIVQPCLLYTSPSP
;
A
#
# COMPACT_ATOMS: atom_id res chain seq x y z
N MET A 1 9.57 -11.01 -6.27
CA MET A 1 10.93 -10.66 -6.81
C MET A 1 11.21 -9.19 -6.52
N LEU A 2 12.40 -8.88 -5.96
CA LEU A 2 12.77 -7.52 -5.57
C LEU A 2 13.41 -6.74 -6.72
N TYR A 3 12.96 -5.52 -6.94
CA TYR A 3 13.48 -4.57 -7.93
C TYR A 3 14.01 -3.32 -7.23
N GLU A 4 15.08 -2.74 -7.77
CA GLU A 4 15.70 -1.52 -7.22
C GLU A 4 15.87 -0.46 -8.32
N ILE A 5 15.65 0.81 -7.95
CA ILE A 5 16.10 1.98 -8.70
C ILE A 5 16.85 2.92 -7.78
N LYS A 6 17.79 3.67 -8.36
CA LYS A 6 18.60 4.63 -7.62
C LYS A 6 19.03 5.83 -8.46
N ASN A 7 19.27 6.93 -7.78
CA ASN A 7 19.99 8.08 -8.30
C ASN A 7 21.19 8.41 -7.40
N ASP A 8 21.80 9.57 -7.53
CA ASP A 8 23.01 9.95 -6.78
C ASP A 8 22.80 10.01 -5.26
N LYS A 9 21.57 10.18 -4.77
CA LYS A 9 21.23 10.36 -3.35
C LYS A 9 20.30 9.27 -2.81
N LEU A 10 19.34 8.87 -3.62
CA LEU A 10 18.21 8.06 -3.19
C LEU A 10 18.23 6.69 -3.87
N SER A 11 18.01 5.63 -3.10
CA SER A 11 17.65 4.32 -3.63
C SER A 11 16.37 3.81 -2.98
N ILE A 12 15.55 3.11 -3.76
CA ILE A 12 14.36 2.43 -3.28
C ILE A 12 14.32 1.02 -3.85
N SER A 13 13.75 0.09 -3.09
CA SER A 13 13.44 -1.24 -3.59
C SER A 13 12.00 -1.63 -3.28
N ALA A 14 11.37 -2.35 -4.22
CA ALA A 14 10.01 -2.85 -4.08
C ALA A 14 9.91 -4.31 -4.57
N ASP A 15 9.09 -5.09 -3.90
CA ASP A 15 8.84 -6.50 -4.24
C ASP A 15 7.58 -6.66 -5.08
N THR A 16 7.54 -7.67 -5.94
CA THR A 16 6.34 -8.03 -6.70
C THR A 16 5.22 -8.52 -5.78
N PHE A 17 5.55 -9.12 -4.65
CA PHE A 17 4.55 -9.51 -3.67
C PHE A 17 4.00 -8.27 -2.95
N GLY A 18 2.71 -8.00 -3.15
CA GLY A 18 2.04 -6.80 -2.65
C GLY A 18 2.42 -5.49 -3.37
N ALA A 19 3.26 -5.53 -4.41
CA ALA A 19 3.98 -4.37 -4.93
C ALA A 19 4.62 -3.55 -3.81
N GLU A 20 5.02 -4.21 -2.71
CA GLU A 20 5.37 -3.58 -1.45
C GLU A 20 6.75 -2.91 -1.52
N LEU A 21 6.83 -1.67 -1.06
CA LEU A 21 8.09 -0.95 -0.93
C LEU A 21 8.86 -1.49 0.27
N HIS A 22 10.07 -2.00 0.06
CA HIS A 22 10.89 -2.65 1.08
C HIS A 22 12.01 -1.78 1.61
N SER A 23 12.45 -0.77 0.86
CA SER A 23 13.55 0.11 1.28
C SER A 23 13.40 1.50 0.69
N ILE A 24 13.76 2.50 1.51
CA ILE A 24 13.99 3.89 1.10
C ILE A 24 15.30 4.33 1.75
N LYS A 25 16.36 4.48 0.96
CA LYS A 25 17.65 4.95 1.47
C LYS A 25 17.98 6.32 0.89
N LEU A 26 18.31 7.26 1.75
CA LEU A 26 18.89 8.54 1.38
C LEU A 26 20.34 8.60 1.89
N ASP A 27 21.28 8.82 0.99
CA ASP A 27 22.73 8.82 1.28
C ASP A 27 23.18 7.56 2.05
N GLY A 28 22.59 6.40 1.69
CA GLY A 28 22.88 5.11 2.30
C GLY A 28 22.14 4.81 3.61
N LYS A 29 21.49 5.79 4.23
CA LYS A 29 20.70 5.61 5.46
C LYS A 29 19.29 5.13 5.14
N GLU A 30 18.85 4.01 5.78
CA GLU A 30 17.50 3.47 5.65
C GLU A 30 16.49 4.29 6.45
N TYR A 31 15.33 4.54 5.85
CA TYR A 31 14.21 5.27 6.45
C TYR A 31 12.93 4.45 6.59
N LEU A 32 12.86 3.29 5.93
CA LEU A 32 11.71 2.41 6.03
C LEU A 32 11.98 1.31 7.06
N TRP A 33 10.97 0.94 7.84
CA TRP A 33 11.01 -0.19 8.75
C TRP A 33 11.38 -1.48 8.01
N GLN A 34 12.25 -2.30 8.62
CA GLN A 34 12.85 -3.46 7.97
C GLN A 34 12.24 -4.79 8.43
N CYS A 35 10.91 -4.86 8.52
CA CYS A 35 10.15 -6.09 8.75
C CYS A 35 10.62 -6.88 9.99
N GLY A 36 10.93 -6.17 11.08
CA GLY A 36 11.40 -6.77 12.33
C GLY A 36 10.28 -7.48 13.11
N ASP A 37 10.60 -7.95 14.31
CA ASP A 37 9.67 -8.78 15.11
C ASP A 37 8.41 -8.04 15.55
N ALA A 38 8.48 -6.73 15.74
CA ALA A 38 7.34 -5.92 16.14
C ALA A 38 6.26 -5.85 15.04
N TRP A 39 6.64 -5.88 13.77
CA TRP A 39 5.71 -5.84 12.65
C TRP A 39 6.33 -6.44 11.39
N LYS A 40 5.68 -7.45 10.82
CA LYS A 40 6.20 -8.31 9.73
C LYS A 40 5.85 -7.79 8.34
N ARG A 41 5.84 -6.45 8.15
CA ARG A 41 5.65 -5.79 6.86
C ARG A 41 6.53 -4.55 6.76
N TYR A 42 6.55 -3.90 5.58
CA TYR A 42 7.32 -2.68 5.29
C TYR A 42 6.40 -1.49 5.00
N ALA A 43 5.67 -1.54 3.89
CA ALA A 43 4.82 -0.46 3.39
C ALA A 43 3.66 -1.00 2.53
N PRO A 44 2.76 -1.85 3.07
CA PRO A 44 1.75 -2.52 2.28
C PRO A 44 0.77 -1.56 1.63
N ILE A 45 0.33 -1.92 0.42
CA ILE A 45 -0.77 -1.26 -0.30
C ILE A 45 -2.09 -1.87 0.13
N LEU A 46 -3.03 -1.02 0.52
CA LEU A 46 -4.35 -1.42 1.02
C LEU A 46 -5.39 -1.26 -0.09
N PHE A 47 -5.92 -2.37 -0.60
CA PHE A 47 -6.95 -2.39 -1.63
C PHE A 47 -7.67 -3.76 -1.63
N PRO A 48 -8.99 -3.83 -1.86
CA PRO A 48 -9.93 -2.75 -2.10
C PRO A 48 -10.58 -2.17 -0.83
N PHE A 49 -10.07 -2.49 0.36
CA PHE A 49 -10.55 -1.97 1.63
C PHE A 49 -9.41 -1.43 2.48
N ILE A 50 -9.67 -0.35 3.23
CA ILE A 50 -8.86 0.09 4.37
C ILE A 50 -9.56 -0.41 5.63
N CYS A 51 -8.81 -1.01 6.59
CA CYS A 51 -9.38 -1.77 7.71
C CYS A 51 -10.19 -2.98 7.23
N SER A 52 -11.37 -3.18 7.78
CA SER A 52 -12.23 -4.30 7.43
C SER A 52 -13.70 -3.92 7.55
N PRO A 53 -14.56 -4.37 6.67
CA PRO A 53 -15.99 -4.39 6.94
C PRO A 53 -16.27 -5.20 8.21
N LYS A 54 -17.41 -4.93 8.86
CA LYS A 54 -17.84 -5.71 10.02
C LYS A 54 -17.88 -7.20 9.65
N ASP A 55 -17.26 -8.04 10.49
CA ASP A 55 -17.13 -9.48 10.29
C ASP A 55 -16.50 -9.87 8.93
N ARG A 56 -15.74 -8.94 8.34
CA ARG A 56 -15.15 -9.05 6.99
C ARG A 56 -16.17 -9.29 5.87
N THR A 57 -17.43 -8.93 6.09
CA THR A 57 -18.54 -9.20 5.19
C THR A 57 -19.15 -7.90 4.69
N TYR A 58 -19.51 -7.85 3.41
CA TYR A 58 -20.17 -6.71 2.80
C TYR A 58 -21.11 -7.16 1.67
N LYS A 59 -21.96 -6.26 1.20
CA LYS A 59 -22.90 -6.54 0.10
C LYS A 59 -22.55 -5.73 -1.14
N ALA A 60 -22.55 -6.39 -2.29
CA ALA A 60 -22.40 -5.76 -3.61
C ALA A 60 -23.41 -6.39 -4.57
N GLY A 61 -24.16 -5.55 -5.31
CA GLY A 61 -25.16 -6.04 -6.28
C GLY A 61 -26.25 -6.96 -5.65
N GLY A 62 -26.53 -6.78 -4.35
CA GLY A 62 -27.51 -7.62 -3.63
C GLY A 62 -26.96 -8.95 -3.11
N GLN A 63 -25.74 -9.32 -3.45
CA GLN A 63 -25.04 -10.52 -2.96
C GLN A 63 -24.09 -10.18 -1.83
N GLU A 64 -23.85 -11.14 -0.94
CA GLU A 64 -22.90 -11.02 0.16
C GLU A 64 -21.55 -11.61 -0.21
N TYR A 65 -20.50 -10.88 0.16
CA TYR A 65 -19.10 -11.25 -0.08
C TYR A 65 -18.30 -11.20 1.21
N HIS A 66 -17.32 -12.08 1.31
CA HIS A 66 -16.45 -12.19 2.47
C HIS A 66 -14.99 -11.92 2.08
N MET A 67 -14.35 -10.97 2.78
CA MET A 67 -12.91 -10.69 2.62
C MET A 67 -12.08 -11.68 3.42
N ALA A 68 -11.11 -12.32 2.80
CA ALA A 68 -10.22 -13.28 3.47
C ALA A 68 -9.36 -12.61 4.55
N ALA A 69 -8.98 -11.34 4.35
CA ALA A 69 -8.12 -10.60 5.26
C ALA A 69 -8.59 -9.15 5.46
N ASN A 70 -8.13 -8.53 6.54
CA ASN A 70 -8.23 -7.07 6.73
C ASN A 70 -7.38 -6.36 5.68
N HIS A 71 -7.74 -5.12 5.34
CA HIS A 71 -7.06 -4.26 4.37
C HIS A 71 -7.10 -4.75 2.91
N GLY A 72 -8.01 -5.67 2.61
CA GLY A 72 -8.13 -6.23 1.28
C GLY A 72 -7.05 -7.26 0.96
N PHE A 73 -6.88 -7.53 -0.32
CA PHE A 73 -6.02 -8.61 -0.81
C PHE A 73 -4.74 -8.13 -1.53
N ALA A 74 -4.66 -6.84 -1.91
CA ALA A 74 -3.53 -6.37 -2.73
C ALA A 74 -2.18 -6.64 -2.09
N ARG A 75 -2.05 -6.37 -0.80
CA ARG A 75 -0.81 -6.60 -0.03
C ARG A 75 -0.40 -8.08 0.09
N ASP A 76 -1.30 -9.01 -0.20
CA ASP A 76 -1.09 -10.46 -0.12
C ASP A 76 -1.16 -11.12 -1.52
N SER A 77 -1.09 -10.31 -2.58
CA SER A 77 -1.16 -10.74 -3.98
C SER A 77 0.17 -10.56 -4.69
N GLU A 78 0.47 -11.43 -5.65
CA GLU A 78 1.60 -11.27 -6.54
C GLU A 78 1.23 -10.32 -7.67
N PHE A 79 1.95 -9.22 -7.81
CA PHE A 79 1.83 -8.28 -8.91
C PHE A 79 2.77 -8.66 -10.05
N ALA A 80 2.32 -8.51 -11.27
CA ALA A 80 3.21 -8.57 -12.42
C ALA A 80 4.08 -7.30 -12.46
N PHE A 81 5.38 -7.47 -12.69
CA PHE A 81 6.25 -6.34 -12.99
C PHE A 81 5.89 -5.80 -14.37
N SER A 82 5.43 -4.56 -14.45
CA SER A 82 4.97 -3.94 -15.70
C SER A 82 6.03 -3.12 -16.41
N GLY A 83 7.11 -2.77 -15.70
CA GLY A 83 8.25 -2.10 -16.31
C GLY A 83 9.05 -1.23 -15.36
N SER A 84 10.20 -0.77 -15.86
CA SER A 84 11.06 0.19 -15.18
C SER A 84 11.65 1.20 -16.13
N THR A 85 11.96 2.36 -15.58
CA THR A 85 12.83 3.37 -16.20
C THR A 85 14.03 3.58 -15.29
N LYS A 86 14.93 4.46 -15.66
CA LYS A 86 16.05 4.88 -14.78
C LYS A 86 15.53 5.36 -13.39
N ASN A 87 14.33 5.92 -13.33
CA ASN A 87 13.82 6.60 -12.15
C ASN A 87 12.45 6.08 -11.67
N SER A 88 11.94 4.97 -12.22
CA SER A 88 10.64 4.42 -11.81
C SER A 88 10.58 2.89 -11.91
N LEU A 89 9.73 2.30 -11.07
CA LEU A 89 9.32 0.89 -11.08
C LEU A 89 7.81 0.85 -11.13
N SER A 90 7.22 -0.01 -11.95
CA SER A 90 5.77 -0.18 -12.05
C SER A 90 5.39 -1.65 -11.91
N PHE A 91 4.31 -1.88 -11.17
CA PHE A 91 3.74 -3.20 -10.90
C PHE A 91 2.23 -3.16 -11.13
N ILE A 92 1.66 -4.23 -11.64
CA ILE A 92 0.24 -4.31 -11.97
C ILE A 92 -0.39 -5.57 -11.37
N LEU A 93 -1.53 -5.40 -10.71
CA LEU A 93 -2.42 -6.47 -10.28
C LEU A 93 -3.71 -6.38 -11.10
N LYS A 94 -4.10 -7.49 -11.71
CA LYS A 94 -5.42 -7.64 -12.34
C LYS A 94 -6.28 -8.59 -11.51
N ASP A 95 -7.58 -8.46 -11.69
CA ASP A 95 -8.51 -9.41 -11.11
C ASP A 95 -8.24 -10.85 -11.61
N ASN A 96 -8.62 -11.79 -10.78
CA ASN A 96 -8.58 -13.21 -11.05
C ASN A 96 -9.69 -13.91 -10.24
N ASP A 97 -9.86 -15.22 -10.41
CA ASP A 97 -10.92 -15.97 -9.74
C ASP A 97 -10.89 -15.83 -8.21
N VAL A 98 -9.69 -15.73 -7.61
CA VAL A 98 -9.54 -15.58 -6.16
C VAL A 98 -9.99 -14.18 -5.70
N THR A 99 -9.66 -13.15 -6.44
CA THR A 99 -10.08 -11.78 -6.13
C THR A 99 -11.55 -11.57 -6.42
N LEU A 100 -12.09 -12.12 -7.52
CA LEU A 100 -13.50 -12.03 -7.90
C LEU A 100 -14.43 -12.73 -6.89
N ALA A 101 -13.98 -13.83 -6.26
CA ALA A 101 -14.71 -14.49 -5.20
C ALA A 101 -14.91 -13.62 -3.95
N GLN A 102 -14.05 -12.64 -3.71
CA GLN A 102 -14.07 -11.73 -2.56
C GLN A 102 -14.57 -10.33 -2.93
N TYR A 103 -14.33 -9.93 -4.19
CA TYR A 103 -14.59 -8.57 -4.68
C TYR A 103 -15.02 -8.67 -6.15
N PRO A 104 -16.35 -8.61 -6.43
CA PRO A 104 -16.94 -8.99 -7.70
C PRO A 104 -16.84 -7.89 -8.77
N TYR A 105 -15.64 -7.37 -8.99
CA TYR A 105 -15.35 -6.32 -9.96
C TYR A 105 -14.10 -6.65 -10.75
N HIS A 106 -14.13 -6.40 -12.05
CA HIS A 106 -12.95 -6.45 -12.91
C HIS A 106 -12.16 -5.15 -12.79
N PHE A 107 -10.86 -5.25 -12.52
CA PHE A 107 -10.01 -4.09 -12.28
C PHE A 107 -8.57 -4.32 -12.75
N GLU A 108 -7.86 -3.21 -12.92
CA GLU A 108 -6.40 -3.17 -12.92
C GLU A 108 -5.95 -2.18 -11.83
N LEU A 109 -5.06 -2.61 -10.94
CA LEU A 109 -4.37 -1.77 -9.98
C LEU A 109 -2.91 -1.68 -10.38
N GLU A 110 -2.45 -0.49 -10.78
CA GLU A 110 -1.05 -0.22 -11.05
C GLU A 110 -0.45 0.59 -9.90
N VAL A 111 0.70 0.15 -9.41
CA VAL A 111 1.51 0.84 -8.40
C VAL A 111 2.83 1.23 -9.06
N THR A 112 3.10 2.55 -9.10
CA THR A 112 4.34 3.09 -9.64
C THR A 112 5.10 3.86 -8.59
N TYR A 113 6.33 3.45 -8.35
CA TYR A 113 7.30 4.16 -7.51
C TYR A 113 8.22 4.97 -8.41
N SER A 114 8.42 6.25 -8.10
CA SER A 114 9.36 7.08 -8.83
C SER A 114 10.22 7.93 -7.90
N ILE A 115 11.45 8.22 -8.34
CA ILE A 115 12.44 9.01 -7.59
C ILE A 115 12.88 10.21 -8.39
N LYS A 116 12.97 11.38 -7.71
CA LYS A 116 13.53 12.61 -8.29
C LYS A 116 14.26 13.40 -7.21
N GLY A 117 15.59 13.53 -7.34
CA GLY A 117 16.43 14.09 -6.27
C GLY A 117 16.28 13.28 -4.99
N SER A 118 15.79 13.87 -3.90
CA SER A 118 15.50 13.21 -2.63
C SER A 118 14.00 12.92 -2.41
N LYS A 119 13.18 13.02 -3.45
CA LYS A 119 11.74 12.78 -3.38
C LYS A 119 11.39 11.38 -3.92
N VAL A 120 10.64 10.62 -3.14
CA VAL A 120 9.93 9.41 -3.57
C VAL A 120 8.47 9.78 -3.83
N THR A 121 7.93 9.33 -4.94
CA THR A 121 6.51 9.45 -5.26
C THR A 121 5.92 8.07 -5.46
N VAL A 122 4.80 7.80 -4.82
CA VAL A 122 4.00 6.59 -5.01
C VAL A 122 2.74 7.00 -5.75
N THR A 123 2.52 6.43 -6.92
CA THR A 123 1.32 6.65 -7.72
C THR A 123 0.55 5.34 -7.80
N ASN A 124 -0.69 5.35 -7.36
CA ASN A 124 -1.60 4.23 -7.49
C ASN A 124 -2.67 4.59 -8.52
N THR A 125 -2.80 3.78 -9.55
CA THR A 125 -3.81 3.94 -10.60
C THR A 125 -4.76 2.76 -10.54
N VAL A 126 -6.04 3.04 -10.25
CA VAL A 126 -7.10 2.03 -10.27
C VAL A 126 -7.94 2.24 -11.51
N LYS A 127 -7.96 1.24 -12.38
CA LYS A 127 -8.78 1.23 -13.58
C LYS A 127 -9.93 0.23 -13.39
N ASN A 128 -11.14 0.73 -13.49
CA ASN A 128 -12.33 -0.10 -13.61
C ASN A 128 -12.39 -0.68 -15.02
N THR A 129 -12.30 -2.00 -15.14
CA THR A 129 -12.42 -2.72 -16.43
C THR A 129 -13.76 -3.45 -16.54
N ASP A 130 -14.66 -3.22 -15.56
CA ASP A 130 -16.02 -3.73 -15.54
C ASP A 130 -16.98 -2.73 -16.23
N GLU A 131 -18.16 -3.20 -16.64
CA GLU A 131 -19.23 -2.35 -17.20
C GLU A 131 -20.01 -1.61 -16.10
N LYS A 132 -19.95 -2.08 -14.84
CA LYS A 132 -20.65 -1.51 -13.69
C LYS A 132 -19.74 -0.61 -12.85
N ALA A 133 -20.32 0.27 -12.06
CA ALA A 133 -19.60 1.10 -11.12
C ALA A 133 -18.87 0.24 -10.08
N MET A 134 -17.60 0.51 -9.87
CA MET A 134 -16.75 -0.17 -8.90
C MET A 134 -16.49 0.74 -7.71
N TYR A 135 -16.70 0.23 -6.50
CA TYR A 135 -16.47 0.95 -5.25
C TYR A 135 -15.29 0.36 -4.52
N PHE A 136 -14.33 1.18 -4.15
CA PHE A 136 -13.13 0.74 -3.45
C PHE A 136 -12.61 1.80 -2.48
N TYR A 137 -11.79 1.34 -1.55
CA TYR A 137 -10.86 2.16 -0.77
C TYR A 137 -9.44 1.82 -1.18
N LEU A 138 -8.59 2.82 -1.15
CA LEU A 138 -7.17 2.68 -1.47
C LEU A 138 -6.34 3.43 -0.43
N GLY A 139 -5.30 2.80 0.06
CA GLY A 139 -4.39 3.42 1.02
C GLY A 139 -2.99 2.81 0.98
N GLY A 140 -2.07 3.49 1.64
CA GLY A 140 -0.73 2.98 1.93
C GLY A 140 -0.52 2.92 3.44
N HIS A 141 0.26 1.95 3.88
CA HIS A 141 0.59 1.76 5.28
C HIS A 141 2.11 1.67 5.50
N PRO A 142 2.88 2.71 5.09
CA PRO A 142 4.33 2.69 5.26
C PRO A 142 4.70 2.84 6.73
N ALA A 143 5.65 2.01 7.20
CA ALA A 143 6.28 2.19 8.49
C ALA A 143 7.62 2.89 8.31
N PHE A 144 7.75 4.08 8.86
CA PHE A 144 9.00 4.83 8.82
C PHE A 144 9.81 4.62 10.11
N ILE A 145 11.13 4.51 9.96
CA ILE A 145 12.05 4.51 11.10
C ILE A 145 12.07 5.93 11.67
N CYS A 146 11.65 6.07 12.93
CA CYS A 146 11.46 7.35 13.58
C CYS A 146 11.91 7.27 15.04
N ASP A 147 12.65 8.28 15.50
CA ASP A 147 13.05 8.41 16.90
C ASP A 147 11.89 9.02 17.70
N ILE A 148 10.93 8.18 18.06
CA ILE A 148 9.74 8.59 18.84
C ILE A 148 10.14 9.08 20.24
N GLN A 149 11.13 8.46 20.87
CA GLN A 149 11.57 8.82 22.22
C GLN A 149 12.34 10.15 22.24
N GLY A 150 13.05 10.46 21.16
CA GLY A 150 13.74 11.75 20.98
C GLY A 150 12.83 12.91 20.60
N GLY A 151 11.54 12.69 20.36
CA GLY A 151 10.55 13.73 20.01
C GLY A 151 10.84 14.47 18.71
N LYS A 152 11.61 13.87 17.80
CA LYS A 152 12.10 14.52 16.59
C LYS A 152 11.33 14.18 15.32
N CYS A 153 10.28 13.35 15.43
CA CYS A 153 9.48 12.95 14.28
C CYS A 153 8.12 13.64 14.32
N THR A 154 7.80 14.34 13.24
CA THR A 154 6.51 15.03 13.05
C THR A 154 5.90 14.62 11.72
N VAL A 155 4.57 14.63 11.66
CA VAL A 155 3.82 14.54 10.42
C VAL A 155 3.25 15.92 10.14
N GLU A 156 3.64 16.49 9.00
CA GLU A 156 3.18 17.81 8.58
C GLU A 156 2.22 17.68 7.39
N TYR A 157 1.10 18.37 7.46
CA TYR A 157 0.12 18.44 6.39
C TYR A 157 0.21 19.81 5.70
N GLU A 158 -0.01 19.85 4.40
CA GLU A 158 -0.01 21.09 3.61
C GLU A 158 -1.08 22.09 4.09
N LYS A 159 -2.17 21.57 4.64
CA LYS A 159 -3.28 22.34 5.21
C LYS A 159 -3.57 21.86 6.62
N ASN A 160 -4.15 22.74 7.44
CA ASN A 160 -4.64 22.36 8.75
C ASN A 160 -5.77 21.32 8.59
N GLU A 161 -5.54 20.12 9.07
CA GLU A 161 -6.49 19.03 9.06
C GLU A 161 -7.12 18.89 10.46
N HIS A 162 -8.43 18.74 10.51
CA HIS A 162 -9.12 18.34 11.74
C HIS A 162 -9.38 16.84 11.66
N ILE A 163 -8.46 16.06 12.22
CA ILE A 163 -8.57 14.60 12.24
C ILE A 163 -9.37 14.19 13.46
N VAL A 164 -10.61 13.75 13.25
CA VAL A 164 -11.40 13.07 14.26
C VAL A 164 -11.25 11.57 14.05
N GLN A 165 -10.49 10.92 14.93
CA GLN A 165 -10.35 9.47 14.89
C GLN A 165 -11.14 8.86 16.05
N PRO A 166 -12.41 8.47 15.84
CA PRO A 166 -13.14 7.77 16.87
C PRO A 166 -12.57 6.36 17.05
N CYS A 167 -11.91 6.14 18.18
CA CYS A 167 -11.76 4.80 18.76
C CYS A 167 -10.88 3.76 18.06
N LEU A 168 -9.83 4.13 17.33
CA LEU A 168 -8.87 3.13 16.85
C LEU A 168 -7.81 2.73 17.90
N LEU A 169 -7.65 3.47 18.98
CA LEU A 169 -6.68 3.19 20.03
C LEU A 169 -6.94 1.87 20.79
N TYR A 170 -8.13 1.30 20.70
CA TYR A 170 -8.50 0.07 21.41
C TYR A 170 -8.68 -1.15 20.49
N THR A 171 -8.72 -0.98 19.19
CA THR A 171 -9.01 -2.08 18.24
C THR A 171 -7.86 -2.44 17.33
N SER A 172 -6.85 -1.60 17.25
CA SER A 172 -5.60 -1.90 16.57
C SER A 172 -4.49 -1.81 17.62
N PRO A 173 -3.95 -2.95 18.10
CA PRO A 173 -2.71 -2.87 18.85
C PRO A 173 -1.70 -2.19 17.92
N SER A 174 -1.26 -1.01 18.32
CA SER A 174 -0.10 -0.37 17.72
C SER A 174 1.06 -1.34 17.87
N PRO A 175 1.83 -1.59 16.80
CA PRO A 175 3.02 -2.39 16.93
C PRO A 175 4.00 -1.77 17.93
#